data_07b0b392b3b705488cd158d178a0c8ed
#
_entry.id   07b0b392b3b705488cd158d178a0c8ed
#
_cell.length_a   1.000
_cell.length_b   1.000
_cell.length_c   1.000
_cell.angle_alpha   90.00
_cell.angle_beta   90.00
_cell.angle_gamma   90.00
#
_symmetry.space_group_name_H-M   'P 1'
#
loop_
_entity.id
_entity.type
_entity.pdbx_description
1 polymer ?
#
loop_
_entity_poly.entity_id
_entity_poly.type
_entity_poly.pdbx_seq_one_letter_code
_entity_poly.pdbx_strand_id
1 'polypeptide(L)'
;FHEAYMTHTSTSPNYQIIASLDVGRRQVELEGFEFVQRQIEAALSMRRAIADHPLLSKYFKVLTAGDMIPEEYRESGVTSYYHQEQGWTDMWDCWEKDQFVLDASRVTLLVGGTGWDGDTFKTDILMDKYGIQINKTSRNTVLFMTNIGTTRSSVAYLIEVLVEIAKSLDDRLDDASKMERRSFDNRVANLMENYPPLPDFSRFHEAFRNDDVTSEGDIRTAFFLAYDEKNTDYLELNGTLKEAMDANQTVVSASFIIPYP
;
A
#
# COMPACT_ATOMS: atom_id res chain seq x y z
N PHE A 1 10.16 -13.61 31.29
CA PHE A 1 9.73 -14.38 30.10
C PHE A 1 8.56 -15.33 30.42
N HIS A 2 8.68 -16.19 31.44
CA HIS A 2 7.63 -17.16 31.79
C HIS A 2 6.26 -16.52 32.11
N GLU A 3 6.22 -15.46 32.87
CA GLU A 3 5.03 -14.69 33.20
C GLU A 3 4.37 -14.10 31.94
N ALA A 4 5.15 -13.46 31.08
CA ALA A 4 4.65 -12.92 29.82
C ALA A 4 4.12 -14.04 28.90
N TYR A 5 4.82 -15.15 28.82
CA TYR A 5 4.37 -16.33 28.06
C TYR A 5 3.02 -16.83 28.57
N MET A 6 2.88 -17.03 29.89
CA MET A 6 1.61 -17.54 30.48
C MET A 6 0.44 -16.55 30.28
N THR A 7 0.72 -15.25 30.28
CA THR A 7 -0.31 -14.23 30.05
C THR A 7 -0.85 -14.24 28.61
N HIS A 8 -0.01 -14.62 27.64
CA HIS A 8 -0.37 -14.57 26.21
C HIS A 8 -0.76 -15.94 25.62
N THR A 9 -0.70 -17.01 26.41
CA THR A 9 -1.08 -18.34 25.94
C THR A 9 -2.46 -18.77 26.43
N SER A 10 -3.16 -19.55 25.63
CA SER A 10 -4.43 -20.17 26.02
C SER A 10 -4.16 -21.35 26.96
N THR A 11 -4.96 -21.47 28.02
CA THR A 11 -4.98 -22.64 28.93
C THR A 11 -5.78 -23.80 28.35
N SER A 12 -6.52 -23.59 27.26
CA SER A 12 -7.39 -24.58 26.63
C SER A 12 -6.86 -24.94 25.23
N PRO A 13 -5.98 -25.95 25.12
CA PRO A 13 -5.42 -26.32 23.82
C PRO A 13 -6.51 -26.84 22.89
N ASN A 14 -6.58 -26.28 21.69
CA ASN A 14 -7.45 -26.74 20.63
C ASN A 14 -6.64 -27.58 19.63
N TYR A 15 -6.80 -28.88 19.70
CA TYR A 15 -6.01 -29.79 18.87
C TYR A 15 -6.29 -29.64 17.37
N GLN A 16 -7.46 -29.20 16.97
CA GLN A 16 -7.78 -28.92 15.56
C GLN A 16 -6.96 -27.74 15.03
N ILE A 17 -6.82 -26.68 15.84
CA ILE A 17 -5.97 -25.53 15.50
C ILE A 17 -4.51 -25.95 15.45
N ILE A 18 -4.05 -26.72 16.43
CA ILE A 18 -2.66 -27.23 16.47
C ILE A 18 -2.38 -28.10 15.24
N ALA A 19 -3.30 -29.00 14.89
CA ALA A 19 -3.17 -29.85 13.71
C ALA A 19 -3.16 -29.00 12.42
N SER A 20 -3.98 -27.96 12.32
CA SER A 20 -3.99 -27.07 11.16
C SER A 20 -2.67 -26.29 11.00
N LEU A 21 -2.05 -25.88 12.10
CA LEU A 21 -0.74 -25.25 12.09
C LEU A 21 0.35 -26.20 11.59
N ASP A 22 0.33 -27.46 12.04
CA ASP A 22 1.32 -28.45 11.58
C ASP A 22 1.12 -28.82 10.11
N VAL A 23 -0.12 -28.96 9.66
CA VAL A 23 -0.44 -29.16 8.24
C VAL A 23 0.04 -27.96 7.41
N GLY A 24 -0.23 -26.74 7.85
CA GLY A 24 0.22 -25.53 7.19
C GLY A 24 1.76 -25.43 7.12
N ARG A 25 2.42 -25.72 8.23
CA ARG A 25 3.89 -25.82 8.27
C ARG A 25 4.43 -26.83 7.25
N ARG A 26 3.82 -28.01 7.23
CA ARG A 26 4.25 -29.07 6.30
C ARG A 26 3.98 -28.71 4.84
N GLN A 27 2.89 -28.03 4.55
CA GLN A 27 2.58 -27.55 3.23
C GLN A 27 3.62 -26.51 2.76
N VAL A 28 3.99 -25.56 3.62
CA VAL A 28 5.03 -24.56 3.31
C VAL A 28 6.37 -25.23 3.08
N GLU A 29 6.72 -26.24 3.89
CA GLU A 29 7.97 -27.00 3.72
C GLU A 29 8.06 -27.70 2.37
N LEU A 30 6.97 -28.26 1.88
CA LEU A 30 6.92 -29.06 0.66
C LEU A 30 6.72 -28.22 -0.61
N GLU A 31 5.84 -27.20 -0.57
CA GLU A 31 5.32 -26.50 -1.74
C GLU A 31 5.37 -24.97 -1.60
N GLY A 32 5.89 -24.45 -0.49
CA GLY A 32 5.82 -23.02 -0.17
C GLY A 32 6.45 -22.13 -1.23
N PHE A 33 7.57 -22.54 -1.79
CA PHE A 33 8.22 -21.79 -2.87
C PHE A 33 7.29 -21.63 -4.09
N GLU A 34 6.68 -22.73 -4.55
CA GLU A 34 5.78 -22.73 -5.69
C GLU A 34 4.52 -21.87 -5.43
N PHE A 35 3.97 -21.95 -4.23
CA PHE A 35 2.82 -21.13 -3.85
C PHE A 35 3.13 -19.64 -3.84
N VAL A 36 4.26 -19.25 -3.26
CA VAL A 36 4.68 -17.85 -3.24
C VAL A 36 5.00 -17.35 -4.64
N GLN A 37 5.65 -18.16 -5.46
CA GLN A 37 5.92 -17.83 -6.85
C GLN A 37 4.61 -17.57 -7.62
N ARG A 38 3.64 -18.46 -7.53
CA ARG A 38 2.32 -18.30 -8.18
C ARG A 38 1.59 -17.05 -7.70
N GLN A 39 1.68 -16.76 -6.40
CA GLN A 39 1.11 -15.55 -5.80
C GLN A 39 1.70 -14.28 -6.42
N ILE A 40 3.02 -14.21 -6.53
CA ILE A 40 3.73 -13.07 -7.13
C ILE A 40 3.40 -12.96 -8.61
N GLU A 41 3.42 -14.06 -9.35
CA GLU A 41 3.04 -14.08 -10.77
C GLU A 41 1.60 -13.62 -11.00
N ALA A 42 0.67 -13.98 -10.12
CA ALA A 42 -0.70 -13.48 -10.16
C ALA A 42 -0.77 -11.96 -9.97
N ALA A 43 -0.01 -11.43 -9.01
CA ALA A 43 0.08 -9.98 -8.78
C ALA A 43 0.71 -9.23 -9.96
N LEU A 44 1.80 -9.75 -10.52
CA LEU A 44 2.44 -9.18 -11.72
C LEU A 44 1.50 -9.19 -12.93
N SER A 45 0.76 -10.29 -13.12
CA SER A 45 -0.21 -10.41 -14.19
C SER A 45 -1.35 -9.42 -14.05
N MET A 46 -1.84 -9.20 -12.80
CA MET A 46 -2.87 -8.22 -12.50
C MET A 46 -2.38 -6.79 -12.79
N ARG A 47 -1.15 -6.45 -12.37
CA ARG A 47 -0.54 -5.15 -12.64
C ARG A 47 -0.48 -4.86 -14.15
N ARG A 48 0.02 -5.81 -14.94
CA ARG A 48 0.10 -5.69 -16.40
C ARG A 48 -1.27 -5.55 -17.03
N ALA A 49 -2.20 -6.43 -16.65
CA ALA A 49 -3.55 -6.41 -17.23
C ALA A 49 -4.26 -5.06 -17.01
N ILE A 50 -4.05 -4.41 -15.88
CA ILE A 50 -4.62 -3.09 -15.62
C ILE A 50 -3.87 -2.00 -16.39
N ALA A 51 -2.54 -2.01 -16.35
CA ALA A 51 -1.70 -0.97 -16.96
C ALA A 51 -1.80 -0.96 -18.48
N ASP A 52 -1.85 -2.13 -19.12
CA ASP A 52 -1.85 -2.28 -20.59
C ASP A 52 -3.24 -2.15 -21.19
N HIS A 53 -4.30 -2.19 -20.39
CA HIS A 53 -5.67 -2.14 -20.89
C HIS A 53 -6.09 -0.69 -21.22
N PRO A 54 -6.39 -0.36 -22.51
CA PRO A 54 -6.64 1.02 -22.93
C PRO A 54 -7.78 1.72 -22.19
N LEU A 55 -8.83 0.96 -21.82
CA LEU A 55 -9.97 1.52 -21.11
C LEU A 55 -9.67 1.70 -19.62
N LEU A 56 -8.99 0.73 -19.01
CA LEU A 56 -8.68 0.81 -17.57
C LEU A 56 -7.71 1.95 -17.26
N SER A 57 -6.72 2.17 -18.11
CA SER A 57 -5.73 3.25 -17.95
C SER A 57 -6.32 4.67 -17.99
N LYS A 58 -7.58 4.84 -18.45
CA LYS A 58 -8.28 6.13 -18.35
C LYS A 58 -8.68 6.48 -16.92
N TYR A 59 -9.03 5.49 -16.12
CA TYR A 59 -9.64 5.68 -14.80
C TYR A 59 -8.81 5.17 -13.65
N PHE A 60 -7.92 4.23 -13.92
CA PHE A 60 -7.14 3.51 -12.93
C PHE A 60 -5.65 3.61 -13.24
N LYS A 61 -4.86 3.73 -12.19
CA LYS A 61 -3.39 3.60 -12.29
C LYS A 61 -2.89 2.65 -11.22
N VAL A 62 -2.17 1.61 -11.62
CA VAL A 62 -1.43 0.79 -10.67
C VAL A 62 -0.22 1.59 -10.20
N LEU A 63 -0.11 1.83 -8.91
CA LEU A 63 1.05 2.51 -8.36
C LEU A 63 2.27 1.58 -8.37
N THR A 64 3.37 2.12 -8.85
CA THR A 64 4.65 1.41 -9.01
C THR A 64 5.62 1.77 -7.90
N ALA A 65 6.78 1.10 -7.85
CA ALA A 65 7.85 1.49 -6.95
C ALA A 65 8.29 2.94 -7.19
N GLY A 66 8.35 3.37 -8.45
CA GLY A 66 8.69 4.75 -8.80
C GLY A 66 7.66 5.79 -8.35
N ASP A 67 6.38 5.40 -8.23
CA ASP A 67 5.34 6.29 -7.73
C ASP A 67 5.32 6.39 -6.18
N MET A 68 5.81 5.37 -5.49
CA MET A 68 5.62 5.22 -4.04
C MET A 68 6.90 5.43 -3.23
N ILE A 69 8.06 5.18 -3.81
CA ILE A 69 9.36 5.22 -3.14
C ILE A 69 10.21 6.31 -3.83
N PRO A 70 10.73 7.30 -3.11
CA PRO A 70 11.64 8.30 -3.66
C PRO A 70 12.90 7.68 -4.26
N GLU A 71 13.49 8.35 -5.24
CA GLU A 71 14.62 7.84 -6.02
C GLU A 71 15.86 7.60 -5.15
N GLU A 72 16.09 8.44 -4.16
CA GLU A 72 17.21 8.33 -3.22
C GLU A 72 17.23 7.03 -2.41
N TYR A 73 16.10 6.35 -2.29
CA TYR A 73 15.96 5.07 -1.58
C TYR A 73 15.90 3.86 -2.53
N ARG A 74 16.10 4.08 -3.83
CA ARG A 74 16.05 3.06 -4.89
C ARG A 74 17.33 3.06 -5.71
N GLU A 75 18.43 2.59 -5.10
CA GLU A 75 19.73 2.49 -5.76
C GLU A 75 19.72 1.60 -7.01
N SER A 76 18.81 0.63 -7.08
CA SER A 76 18.62 -0.21 -8.26
C SER A 76 18.15 0.57 -9.49
N GLY A 77 17.52 1.73 -9.29
CA GLY A 77 16.87 2.50 -10.35
C GLY A 77 15.58 1.86 -10.89
N VAL A 78 15.15 0.73 -10.35
CA VAL A 78 13.92 0.04 -10.78
C VAL A 78 12.71 0.86 -10.38
N THR A 79 11.84 1.12 -11.34
CA THR A 79 10.60 1.90 -11.14
C THR A 79 9.35 1.04 -11.12
N SER A 80 9.38 -0.16 -11.71
CA SER A 80 8.24 -1.08 -11.71
C SER A 80 8.68 -2.52 -11.88
N TYR A 81 7.83 -3.47 -11.43
CA TYR A 81 8.10 -4.92 -11.49
C TYR A 81 7.37 -5.65 -12.62
N TYR A 82 6.53 -4.98 -13.39
CA TYR A 82 5.64 -5.66 -14.32
C TYR A 82 6.11 -5.66 -15.77
N HIS A 83 7.36 -5.31 -16.03
CA HIS A 83 7.94 -5.53 -17.35
C HIS A 83 8.04 -7.02 -17.65
N GLN A 84 7.52 -7.43 -18.82
CA GLN A 84 7.29 -8.84 -19.15
C GLN A 84 8.56 -9.70 -19.12
N GLU A 85 9.70 -9.14 -19.46
CA GLU A 85 10.95 -9.88 -19.64
C GLU A 85 11.88 -9.78 -18.41
N GLN A 86 11.62 -8.87 -17.48
CA GLN A 86 12.57 -8.52 -16.42
C GLN A 86 12.00 -8.55 -14.99
N GLY A 87 10.71 -8.82 -14.81
CA GLY A 87 10.04 -8.64 -13.52
C GLY A 87 10.68 -9.34 -12.33
N TRP A 88 11.20 -10.55 -12.49
CA TRP A 88 11.92 -11.25 -11.42
C TRP A 88 13.32 -10.68 -11.20
N THR A 89 14.03 -10.33 -12.26
CA THR A 89 15.36 -9.70 -12.20
C THR A 89 15.25 -8.33 -11.54
N ASP A 90 14.24 -7.53 -11.92
CA ASP A 90 14.00 -6.22 -11.34
C ASP A 90 13.70 -6.31 -9.83
N MET A 91 12.88 -7.29 -9.42
CA MET A 91 12.62 -7.52 -7.99
C MET A 91 13.87 -7.95 -7.23
N TRP A 92 14.69 -8.81 -7.83
CA TRP A 92 15.94 -9.25 -7.23
C TRP A 92 16.91 -8.08 -7.05
N ASP A 93 17.07 -7.25 -8.07
CA ASP A 93 17.91 -6.05 -8.02
C ASP A 93 17.45 -5.06 -6.93
N CYS A 94 16.13 -4.90 -6.77
CA CYS A 94 15.58 -4.09 -5.67
C CYS A 94 15.94 -4.67 -4.30
N TRP A 95 15.74 -5.98 -4.11
CA TRP A 95 16.02 -6.63 -2.81
C TRP A 95 17.49 -6.59 -2.43
N GLU A 96 18.40 -6.58 -3.40
CA GLU A 96 19.84 -6.47 -3.13
C GLU A 96 20.34 -5.04 -2.91
N LYS A 97 19.70 -4.05 -3.52
CA LYS A 97 20.28 -2.70 -3.62
C LYS A 97 19.44 -1.62 -2.94
N ASP A 98 18.12 -1.79 -2.92
CA ASP A 98 17.24 -0.72 -2.47
C ASP A 98 17.05 -0.73 -0.96
N GLN A 99 17.01 0.46 -0.37
CA GLN A 99 16.72 0.61 1.05
C GLN A 99 15.25 0.29 1.37
N PHE A 100 14.34 0.60 0.44
CA PHE A 100 12.92 0.28 0.53
C PHE A 100 12.46 -0.45 -0.72
N VAL A 101 11.72 -1.52 -0.53
CA VAL A 101 11.24 -2.38 -1.60
C VAL A 101 9.73 -2.52 -1.54
N LEU A 102 9.07 -2.36 -2.68
CA LEU A 102 7.64 -2.59 -2.78
C LEU A 102 7.35 -4.11 -2.77
N ASP A 103 6.51 -4.55 -1.84
CA ASP A 103 6.01 -5.93 -1.83
C ASP A 103 5.21 -6.22 -3.11
N ALA A 104 5.71 -7.12 -3.94
CA ALA A 104 5.09 -7.48 -5.22
C ALA A 104 3.67 -8.05 -5.07
N SER A 105 3.35 -8.69 -3.93
CA SER A 105 2.03 -9.24 -3.63
C SER A 105 0.97 -8.17 -3.29
N ARG A 106 1.42 -6.92 -3.08
CA ARG A 106 0.57 -5.77 -2.73
C ARG A 106 0.34 -4.91 -3.97
N VAL A 107 -0.89 -4.86 -4.45
CA VAL A 107 -1.24 -4.06 -5.63
C VAL A 107 -2.07 -2.87 -5.21
N THR A 108 -1.44 -1.70 -5.18
CA THR A 108 -2.11 -0.44 -4.88
C THR A 108 -2.66 0.13 -6.18
N LEU A 109 -3.97 0.31 -6.23
CA LEU A 109 -4.68 0.87 -7.38
C LEU A 109 -5.19 2.27 -7.03
N LEU A 110 -4.74 3.26 -7.78
CA LEU A 110 -5.25 4.62 -7.73
C LEU A 110 -6.61 4.64 -8.45
N VAL A 111 -7.66 4.99 -7.73
CA VAL A 111 -9.05 4.97 -8.21
C VAL A 111 -9.65 6.37 -8.33
N GLY A 112 -8.95 7.41 -7.90
CA GLY A 112 -9.42 8.79 -7.94
C GLY A 112 -9.89 9.28 -9.32
N GLY A 113 -9.33 8.71 -10.41
CA GLY A 113 -9.77 8.96 -11.78
C GLY A 113 -11.21 8.54 -12.08
N THR A 114 -11.81 7.70 -11.25
CA THR A 114 -13.23 7.31 -11.34
C THR A 114 -14.17 8.36 -10.76
N GLY A 115 -13.65 9.35 -10.04
CA GLY A 115 -14.44 10.33 -9.29
C GLY A 115 -15.03 9.80 -7.98
N TRP A 116 -14.67 8.58 -7.56
CA TRP A 116 -14.97 8.01 -6.25
C TRP A 116 -13.72 8.01 -5.36
N ASP A 117 -13.94 8.25 -4.09
CA ASP A 117 -12.90 8.03 -3.08
C ASP A 117 -12.70 6.53 -2.81
N GLY A 118 -11.60 6.19 -2.12
CA GLY A 118 -11.25 4.79 -1.89
C GLY A 118 -12.27 4.03 -1.06
N ASP A 119 -12.91 4.66 -0.09
CA ASP A 119 -13.89 3.98 0.78
C ASP A 119 -15.20 3.72 0.04
N THR A 120 -15.71 4.69 -0.73
CA THR A 120 -16.85 4.50 -1.63
C THR A 120 -16.57 3.42 -2.65
N PHE A 121 -15.38 3.44 -3.28
CA PHE A 121 -15.01 2.43 -4.26
C PHE A 121 -14.92 1.03 -3.65
N LYS A 122 -14.37 0.90 -2.44
CA LYS A 122 -14.33 -0.37 -1.71
C LYS A 122 -15.71 -0.87 -1.34
N THR A 123 -16.50 -0.05 -0.66
CA THR A 123 -17.73 -0.49 0.01
C THR A 123 -18.88 -0.58 -1.01
N ASP A 124 -19.23 0.53 -1.63
CA ASP A 124 -20.44 0.62 -2.46
C ASP A 124 -20.26 -0.07 -3.82
N ILE A 125 -19.02 0.00 -4.36
CA ILE A 125 -18.76 -0.55 -5.69
C ILE A 125 -18.26 -1.98 -5.60
N LEU A 126 -17.10 -2.23 -5.01
CA LEU A 126 -16.49 -3.56 -5.05
C LEU A 126 -17.22 -4.55 -4.14
N MET A 127 -17.50 -4.16 -2.90
CA MET A 127 -18.06 -5.09 -1.92
C MET A 127 -19.55 -5.31 -2.14
N ASP A 128 -20.35 -4.26 -2.15
CA ASP A 128 -21.81 -4.38 -2.22
C ASP A 128 -22.31 -4.84 -3.59
N LYS A 129 -21.71 -4.31 -4.67
CA LYS A 129 -22.16 -4.64 -6.02
C LYS A 129 -21.54 -5.91 -6.58
N TYR A 130 -20.25 -6.17 -6.33
CA TYR A 130 -19.51 -7.26 -6.96
C TYR A 130 -19.01 -8.33 -5.97
N GLY A 131 -19.23 -8.16 -4.67
CA GLY A 131 -18.81 -9.12 -3.66
C GLY A 131 -17.29 -9.24 -3.48
N ILE A 132 -16.54 -8.22 -3.92
CA ILE A 132 -15.07 -8.22 -3.82
C ILE A 132 -14.66 -7.48 -2.55
N GLN A 133 -14.09 -8.21 -1.61
CA GLN A 133 -13.51 -7.63 -0.40
C GLN A 133 -12.02 -7.34 -0.59
N ILE A 134 -11.61 -6.14 -0.21
CA ILE A 134 -10.22 -5.69 -0.30
C ILE A 134 -9.63 -5.35 1.07
N ASN A 135 -8.30 -5.24 1.14
CA ASN A 135 -7.59 -5.06 2.40
C ASN A 135 -7.78 -3.65 2.98
N LYS A 136 -7.26 -2.64 2.31
CA LYS A 136 -7.23 -1.25 2.80
C LYS A 136 -7.57 -0.26 1.71
N THR A 137 -7.96 0.93 2.16
CA THR A 137 -8.19 2.10 1.33
C THR A 137 -7.39 3.29 1.85
N SER A 138 -7.17 4.23 0.98
CA SER A 138 -6.86 5.60 1.31
C SER A 138 -7.86 6.53 0.63
N ARG A 139 -7.65 7.83 0.69
CA ARG A 139 -8.55 8.79 0.06
C ARG A 139 -8.85 8.47 -1.41
N ASN A 140 -7.86 8.04 -2.17
CA ASN A 140 -7.97 7.83 -3.62
C ASN A 140 -7.35 6.52 -4.11
N THR A 141 -6.96 5.64 -3.20
CA THR A 141 -6.39 4.34 -3.54
C THR A 141 -7.10 3.20 -2.83
N VAL A 142 -7.02 2.02 -3.43
CA VAL A 142 -7.40 0.76 -2.82
C VAL A 142 -6.24 -0.23 -2.91
N LEU A 143 -6.13 -1.11 -1.91
CA LEU A 143 -5.06 -2.09 -1.82
C LEU A 143 -5.61 -3.50 -1.99
N PHE A 144 -5.21 -4.14 -3.07
CA PHE A 144 -5.39 -5.57 -3.27
C PHE A 144 -4.18 -6.33 -2.74
N MET A 145 -4.45 -7.49 -2.15
CA MET A 145 -3.42 -8.41 -1.69
C MET A 145 -3.63 -9.76 -2.33
N THR A 146 -2.63 -10.23 -3.06
CA THR A 146 -2.60 -11.63 -3.46
C THR A 146 -2.06 -12.50 -2.32
N ASN A 147 -2.50 -13.73 -2.26
CA ASN A 147 -2.04 -14.73 -1.31
C ASN A 147 -1.95 -16.10 -2.00
N ILE A 148 -1.48 -17.11 -1.30
CA ILE A 148 -1.31 -18.46 -1.84
C ILE A 148 -2.61 -19.10 -2.36
N GLY A 149 -3.77 -18.59 -1.95
CA GLY A 149 -5.09 -19.02 -2.44
C GLY A 149 -5.61 -18.18 -3.62
N THR A 150 -4.88 -17.16 -4.05
CA THR A 150 -5.30 -16.34 -5.19
C THR A 150 -5.15 -17.13 -6.50
N THR A 151 -6.27 -17.28 -7.20
CA THR A 151 -6.32 -18.02 -8.46
C THR A 151 -6.30 -17.08 -9.67
N ARG A 152 -5.96 -17.62 -10.83
CA ARG A 152 -6.09 -16.90 -12.12
C ARG A 152 -7.52 -16.44 -12.37
N SER A 153 -8.51 -17.26 -11.97
CA SER A 153 -9.93 -16.92 -12.09
C SER A 153 -10.32 -15.73 -11.21
N SER A 154 -9.76 -15.63 -10.00
CA SER A 154 -10.00 -14.48 -9.12
C SER A 154 -9.44 -13.19 -9.73
N VAL A 155 -8.24 -13.25 -10.32
CA VAL A 155 -7.64 -12.10 -11.01
C VAL A 155 -8.45 -11.73 -12.26
N ALA A 156 -8.86 -12.71 -13.07
CA ALA A 156 -9.67 -12.48 -14.24
C ALA A 156 -11.01 -11.83 -13.90
N TYR A 157 -11.68 -12.31 -12.85
CA TYR A 157 -12.92 -11.71 -12.36
C TYR A 157 -12.73 -10.25 -11.92
N LEU A 158 -11.67 -9.95 -11.18
CA LEU A 158 -11.38 -8.57 -10.82
C LEU A 158 -11.19 -7.68 -12.05
N ILE A 159 -10.43 -8.14 -13.04
CA ILE A 159 -10.20 -7.37 -14.28
C ILE A 159 -11.53 -7.15 -15.03
N GLU A 160 -12.37 -8.18 -15.14
CA GLU A 160 -13.70 -8.08 -15.74
C GLU A 160 -14.56 -7.02 -15.04
N VAL A 161 -14.59 -7.04 -13.71
CA VAL A 161 -15.31 -6.04 -12.90
C VAL A 161 -14.76 -4.63 -13.13
N LEU A 162 -13.44 -4.45 -13.15
CA LEU A 162 -12.85 -3.13 -13.42
C LEU A 162 -13.19 -2.63 -14.83
N VAL A 163 -13.24 -3.52 -15.83
CA VAL A 163 -13.63 -3.18 -17.19
C VAL A 163 -15.12 -2.79 -17.24
N GLU A 164 -16.00 -3.50 -16.54
CA GLU A 164 -17.42 -3.16 -16.46
C GLU A 164 -17.63 -1.76 -15.81
N ILE A 165 -16.91 -1.50 -14.73
CA ILE A 165 -16.91 -0.20 -14.06
C ILE A 165 -16.46 0.90 -15.03
N ALA A 166 -15.35 0.70 -15.75
CA ALA A 166 -14.79 1.68 -16.66
C ALA A 166 -15.74 1.94 -17.85
N LYS A 167 -16.37 0.89 -18.41
CA LYS A 167 -17.41 1.04 -19.45
C LYS A 167 -18.60 1.86 -18.96
N SER A 168 -19.11 1.51 -17.78
CA SER A 168 -20.23 2.25 -17.17
C SER A 168 -19.89 3.72 -16.94
N LEU A 169 -18.64 4.04 -16.66
CA LEU A 169 -18.17 5.43 -16.55
C LEU A 169 -18.10 6.12 -17.92
N ASP A 170 -17.54 5.47 -18.94
CA ASP A 170 -17.52 6.00 -20.31
C ASP A 170 -18.94 6.30 -20.80
N ASP A 171 -19.86 5.34 -20.72
CA ASP A 171 -21.26 5.49 -21.15
C ASP A 171 -21.93 6.66 -20.41
N ARG A 172 -21.77 6.73 -19.10
CA ARG A 172 -22.34 7.82 -18.29
C ARG A 172 -21.78 9.19 -18.67
N LEU A 173 -20.48 9.25 -18.97
CA LEU A 173 -19.82 10.50 -19.35
C LEU A 173 -20.19 10.92 -20.79
N ASP A 174 -20.43 9.98 -21.68
CA ASP A 174 -20.87 10.28 -23.05
C ASP A 174 -22.26 10.88 -23.08
N ASP A 175 -23.16 10.42 -22.24
CA ASP A 175 -24.49 10.94 -22.09
C ASP A 175 -24.61 12.19 -21.19
N ALA A 176 -23.53 12.55 -20.48
CA ALA A 176 -23.53 13.61 -19.49
C ALA A 176 -23.65 15.02 -20.11
N SER A 177 -24.45 15.86 -19.49
CA SER A 177 -24.50 17.30 -19.78
C SER A 177 -23.17 17.98 -19.44
N LYS A 178 -22.93 19.17 -19.99
CA LYS A 178 -21.73 19.97 -19.67
C LYS A 178 -21.57 20.24 -18.18
N MET A 179 -22.67 20.38 -17.45
CA MET A 179 -22.65 20.62 -16.01
C MET A 179 -22.20 19.35 -15.24
N GLU A 180 -22.72 18.20 -15.62
CA GLU A 180 -22.37 16.91 -15.03
C GLU A 180 -20.92 16.54 -15.31
N ARG A 181 -20.44 16.75 -16.54
CA ARG A 181 -19.01 16.57 -16.87
C ARG A 181 -18.11 17.44 -16.00
N ARG A 182 -18.44 18.75 -15.89
CA ARG A 182 -17.70 19.67 -15.05
C ARG A 182 -17.70 19.24 -13.57
N SER A 183 -18.83 18.74 -13.07
CA SER A 183 -18.93 18.21 -11.71
C SER A 183 -18.07 16.98 -11.51
N PHE A 184 -18.03 16.08 -12.51
CA PHE A 184 -17.15 14.91 -12.50
C PHE A 184 -15.68 15.33 -12.51
N ASP A 185 -15.28 16.21 -13.44
CA ASP A 185 -13.90 16.70 -13.56
C ASP A 185 -13.42 17.36 -12.26
N ASN A 186 -14.27 18.15 -11.61
CA ASN A 186 -13.94 18.74 -10.31
C ASN A 186 -13.74 17.70 -9.21
N ARG A 187 -14.52 16.61 -9.20
CA ARG A 187 -14.32 15.51 -8.25
C ARG A 187 -13.01 14.76 -8.51
N VAL A 188 -12.73 14.47 -9.78
CA VAL A 188 -11.47 13.84 -10.18
C VAL A 188 -10.29 14.72 -9.77
N ALA A 189 -10.33 16.01 -10.11
CA ALA A 189 -9.29 16.96 -9.72
C ALA A 189 -9.10 17.01 -8.20
N ASN A 190 -10.20 17.03 -7.44
CA ASN A 190 -10.16 17.01 -5.98
C ASN A 190 -9.49 15.74 -5.43
N LEU A 191 -9.74 14.59 -6.05
CA LEU A 191 -9.18 13.32 -5.60
C LEU A 191 -7.73 13.11 -6.07
N MET A 192 -7.35 13.70 -7.22
CA MET A 192 -6.06 13.46 -7.84
C MET A 192 -5.04 14.57 -7.58
N GLU A 193 -5.48 15.81 -7.45
CA GLU A 193 -4.61 17.00 -7.40
C GLU A 193 -4.73 17.78 -6.10
N ASN A 194 -5.93 17.88 -5.53
CA ASN A 194 -6.18 18.62 -4.31
C ASN A 194 -6.05 17.72 -3.07
N TYR A 195 -4.84 17.37 -2.73
CA TYR A 195 -4.60 16.72 -1.44
C TYR A 195 -4.90 17.72 -0.31
N PRO A 196 -5.54 17.26 0.79
CA PRO A 196 -5.57 18.09 1.98
C PRO A 196 -4.12 18.44 2.35
N PRO A 197 -3.86 19.67 2.79
CA PRO A 197 -2.52 20.05 3.22
C PRO A 197 -2.07 19.05 4.27
N LEU A 198 -0.87 18.53 4.08
CA LEU A 198 -0.28 17.61 5.04
C LEU A 198 -0.03 18.35 6.35
N PRO A 199 -0.15 17.68 7.49
CA PRO A 199 0.27 18.26 8.75
C PRO A 199 1.69 18.80 8.60
N ASP A 200 1.92 20.04 9.06
CA ASP A 200 3.25 20.63 9.04
C ASP A 200 4.12 19.94 10.11
N PHE A 201 4.83 18.90 9.69
CA PHE A 201 5.73 18.14 10.56
C PHE A 201 6.99 18.95 10.93
N SER A 202 7.29 20.03 10.24
CA SER A 202 8.44 20.91 10.57
C SER A 202 8.28 21.57 11.93
N ARG A 203 7.05 21.66 12.45
CA ARG A 203 6.80 22.14 13.83
C ARG A 203 7.29 21.18 14.90
N PHE A 204 7.47 19.92 14.55
CA PHE A 204 7.83 18.88 15.51
C PHE A 204 9.31 18.51 15.45
N HIS A 205 9.90 18.54 14.29
CA HIS A 205 11.33 18.24 14.14
C HIS A 205 11.90 18.84 12.85
N GLU A 206 13.03 19.54 12.95
CA GLU A 206 13.67 20.17 11.76
C GLU A 206 14.12 19.16 10.70
N ALA A 207 14.44 17.93 11.09
CA ALA A 207 14.79 16.85 10.17
C ALA A 207 13.66 16.47 9.19
N PHE A 208 12.40 16.80 9.50
CA PHE A 208 11.27 16.61 8.61
C PHE A 208 10.99 17.82 7.71
N ARG A 209 11.82 18.85 7.82
CA ARG A 209 11.76 20.02 6.98
C ARG A 209 12.46 19.72 5.66
N ASN A 210 11.70 19.71 4.58
CA ASN A 210 12.29 19.67 3.25
C ASN A 210 12.39 21.10 2.73
N ASP A 211 13.60 21.63 2.70
CA ASP A 211 13.85 23.03 2.31
C ASP A 211 13.60 23.29 0.80
N ASP A 212 13.52 22.23 0.01
CA ASP A 212 13.37 22.33 -1.46
C ASP A 212 11.92 22.26 -1.95
N VAL A 213 10.97 21.93 -1.09
CA VAL A 213 9.55 21.84 -1.44
C VAL A 213 8.77 22.83 -0.60
N THR A 214 7.91 23.59 -1.23
CA THR A 214 6.97 24.52 -0.61
C THR A 214 6.56 24.10 0.81
N SER A 215 6.39 25.01 1.71
CA SER A 215 6.19 24.95 3.18
C SER A 215 5.37 23.80 3.79
N GLU A 216 4.93 22.84 3.00
CA GLU A 216 3.96 21.82 3.37
C GLU A 216 4.55 20.42 3.59
N GLY A 217 5.84 20.20 3.36
CA GLY A 217 6.50 18.90 3.55
C GLY A 217 5.79 17.72 2.82
N ASP A 218 6.54 16.79 2.30
CA ASP A 218 5.97 15.55 1.73
C ASP A 218 5.84 14.49 2.83
N ILE A 219 4.65 13.93 3.02
CA ILE A 219 4.41 12.84 4.00
C ILE A 219 5.29 11.61 3.71
N ARG A 220 5.64 11.37 2.44
CA ARG A 220 6.55 10.30 2.05
C ARG A 220 7.94 10.56 2.58
N THR A 221 8.44 11.76 2.36
CA THR A 221 9.74 12.20 2.89
C THR A 221 9.76 12.10 4.42
N ALA A 222 8.71 12.56 5.10
CA ALA A 222 8.58 12.43 6.55
C ALA A 222 8.57 10.95 7.00
N PHE A 223 7.86 10.09 6.27
CA PHE A 223 7.83 8.65 6.54
C PHE A 223 9.22 8.02 6.42
N PHE A 224 9.93 8.27 5.33
CA PHE A 224 11.26 7.71 5.12
C PHE A 224 12.29 8.29 6.09
N LEU A 225 12.24 9.59 6.37
CA LEU A 225 13.10 10.21 7.37
C LEU A 225 12.87 9.64 8.78
N ALA A 226 11.64 9.23 9.10
CA ALA A 226 11.33 8.59 10.37
C ALA A 226 11.98 7.20 10.53
N TYR A 227 12.31 6.53 9.44
CA TYR A 227 13.01 5.25 9.45
C TYR A 227 14.51 5.36 9.20
N ASP A 228 15.04 6.56 8.93
CA ASP A 228 16.48 6.78 8.83
C ASP A 228 17.08 6.76 10.24
N GLU A 229 18.01 5.83 10.48
CA GLU A 229 18.70 5.69 11.78
C GLU A 229 19.36 6.99 12.29
N LYS A 230 19.71 7.91 11.37
CA LYS A 230 20.27 9.22 11.74
C LYS A 230 19.25 10.13 12.42
N ASN A 231 17.96 9.88 12.19
CA ASN A 231 16.84 10.69 12.70
C ASN A 231 16.07 9.97 13.81
N THR A 232 16.52 8.77 14.24
CA THR A 232 15.82 7.96 15.23
C THR A 232 16.67 7.77 16.49
N ASP A 233 16.04 7.95 17.64
CA ASP A 233 16.59 7.59 18.94
C ASP A 233 15.82 6.42 19.53
N TYR A 234 16.53 5.42 20.02
CA TYR A 234 15.93 4.28 20.72
C TYR A 234 15.68 4.64 22.18
N LEU A 235 14.43 4.64 22.59
CA LEU A 235 14.03 4.93 23.95
C LEU A 235 13.47 3.67 24.62
N GLU A 236 13.97 3.34 25.80
CA GLU A 236 13.43 2.24 26.59
C GLU A 236 12.06 2.62 27.18
N LEU A 237 11.11 1.67 27.23
CA LEU A 237 9.75 1.87 27.68
C LEU A 237 9.58 2.08 29.21
N ASN A 238 10.65 2.07 29.97
CA ASN A 238 10.65 2.04 31.43
C ASN A 238 10.73 3.44 32.10
N GLY A 239 10.19 4.44 31.48
CA GLY A 239 10.05 5.78 32.08
C GLY A 239 11.03 6.84 31.58
N THR A 240 11.89 6.47 30.65
CA THR A 240 12.96 7.34 30.15
C THR A 240 12.54 8.29 29.03
N LEU A 241 11.34 8.14 28.47
CA LEU A 241 10.86 9.04 27.41
C LEU A 241 10.90 10.50 27.88
N LYS A 242 10.40 10.77 29.08
CA LYS A 242 10.40 12.13 29.63
C LYS A 242 11.81 12.61 29.91
N GLU A 243 12.69 11.75 30.45
CA GLU A 243 14.07 12.09 30.74
C GLU A 243 14.87 12.34 29.45
N ALA A 244 14.65 11.55 28.41
CA ALA A 244 15.27 11.76 27.12
C ALA A 244 14.77 13.04 26.43
N MET A 245 13.49 13.32 26.52
CA MET A 245 12.91 14.58 26.03
C MET A 245 13.42 15.79 26.79
N ASP A 246 13.50 15.71 28.12
CA ASP A 246 14.00 16.78 28.97
C ASP A 246 15.51 17.02 28.71
N ALA A 247 16.29 15.96 28.48
CA ALA A 247 17.72 16.04 28.21
C ALA A 247 18.02 16.70 26.85
N ASN A 248 17.24 16.36 25.83
CA ASN A 248 17.44 16.87 24.45
C ASN A 248 16.64 18.15 24.17
N GLN A 249 15.78 18.57 25.09
CA GLN A 249 14.86 19.68 24.87
C GLN A 249 14.00 19.54 23.60
N THR A 250 13.81 18.32 23.13
CA THR A 250 13.08 18.03 21.90
C THR A 250 11.70 17.52 22.25
N VAL A 251 10.67 18.17 21.72
CA VAL A 251 9.29 17.71 21.83
C VAL A 251 8.96 16.90 20.57
N VAL A 252 8.71 15.61 20.73
CA VAL A 252 8.31 14.73 19.64
C VAL A 252 6.80 14.47 19.75
N SER A 253 6.09 14.64 18.64
CA SER A 253 4.67 14.25 18.59
C SER A 253 4.54 12.74 18.73
N ALA A 254 3.50 12.29 19.46
CA ALA A 254 3.17 10.88 19.60
C ALA A 254 2.93 10.17 18.25
N SER A 255 2.57 10.91 17.20
CA SER A 255 2.42 10.40 15.84
C SER A 255 3.73 9.92 15.20
N PHE A 256 4.88 10.32 15.73
CA PHE A 256 6.20 9.89 15.28
C PHE A 256 6.82 8.79 16.15
N ILE A 257 6.14 8.37 17.20
CA ILE A 257 6.57 7.24 18.01
C ILE A 257 6.13 5.98 17.30
N ILE A 258 7.08 5.30 16.67
CA ILE A 258 6.84 4.01 16.02
C ILE A 258 7.16 2.94 17.04
N PRO A 259 6.17 2.15 17.50
CA PRO A 259 6.46 1.02 18.35
C PRO A 259 7.29 0.01 17.54
N TYR A 260 8.46 -0.30 18.04
CA TYR A 260 9.27 -1.38 17.49
C TYR A 260 8.59 -2.71 17.84
N PRO A 261 8.39 -3.64 16.89
CA PRO A 261 7.75 -4.93 17.14
C PRO A 261 8.57 -5.84 18.04
#